data_aee31090f7da3d402b8cd42fa96d377a
#
_entry.id   aee31090f7da3d402b8cd42fa96d377a
#
_cell.length_a   1.000
_cell.length_b   1.000
_cell.length_c   1.000
_cell.angle_alpha   90.00
_cell.angle_beta   90.00
_cell.angle_gamma   90.00
#
_symmetry.space_group_name_H-M   'P 1'
#
loop_
_entity.id
_entity.type
_entity.pdbx_description
1 polymer ?
#
loop_
_entity_poly.entity_id
_entity_poly.type
_entity_poly.pdbx_seq_one_letter_code
_entity_poly.pdbx_strand_id
1 'polypeptide(L)'
;MALGPTNELDVTTAAIAALGWILSDDHRAERFLALTGFSPDDLRARLAEAGVHDAVRMFLEGHQPDLLACAEAIGVSPTLLLPPPRENWA
;
A
#
# COMPACT_ATOMS: atom_id res chain seq x y z
N MET A 1 -14.03 21.58 10.26
CA MET A 1 -14.48 20.93 10.09
C MET A 1 -14.05 19.74 10.25
N ALA A 2 -14.34 19.09 10.46
CA ALA A 2 -13.90 18.06 10.71
C ALA A 2 -13.62 17.27 9.90
N LEU A 3 -12.83 16.74 9.90
CA LEU A 3 -12.57 16.06 9.14
C LEU A 3 -12.79 14.94 9.48
N GLY A 4 -13.18 14.37 9.29
CA GLY A 4 -13.46 13.17 9.59
C GLY A 4 -12.46 12.26 9.73
N PRO A 5 -12.72 11.17 10.27
CA PRO A 5 -11.76 10.12 10.35
C PRO A 5 -11.46 9.59 8.99
N THR A 6 -10.42 8.86 8.87
CA THR A 6 -10.05 8.20 7.67
C THR A 6 -11.19 7.35 7.17
N ASN A 7 -11.50 7.45 5.91
CA ASN A 7 -12.53 6.63 5.33
C ASN A 7 -11.93 5.80 4.22
N GLU A 8 -12.75 5.01 3.59
CA GLU A 8 -12.29 4.12 2.57
C GLU A 8 -11.60 4.81 1.43
N LEU A 9 -12.08 5.98 1.05
CA LEU A 9 -11.48 6.71 -0.03
C LEU A 9 -10.06 7.13 0.31
N ASP A 10 -9.84 7.57 1.54
CA ASP A 10 -8.50 7.97 1.96
C ASP A 10 -7.56 6.78 1.98
N VAL A 11 -8.05 5.63 2.42
CA VAL A 11 -7.24 4.42 2.48
C VAL A 11 -6.87 3.99 1.06
N THR A 12 -7.81 4.04 0.14
CA THR A 12 -7.55 3.68 -1.24
C THR A 12 -6.55 4.63 -1.89
N THR A 13 -6.72 5.92 -1.67
CA THR A 13 -5.81 6.91 -2.23
C THR A 13 -4.41 6.70 -1.69
N ALA A 14 -4.28 6.42 -0.39
CA ALA A 14 -2.98 6.18 0.21
C ALA A 14 -2.32 4.94 -0.38
N ALA A 15 -3.10 3.89 -0.63
CA ALA A 15 -2.54 2.66 -1.20
C ALA A 15 -2.01 2.92 -2.61
N ILE A 16 -2.73 3.70 -3.41
CA ILE A 16 -2.29 4.01 -4.75
C ILE A 16 -1.03 4.87 -4.72
N ALA A 17 -0.99 5.85 -3.83
CA ALA A 17 0.20 6.68 -3.69
C ALA A 17 1.40 5.84 -3.23
N ALA A 18 1.15 4.91 -2.32
CA ALA A 18 2.21 4.04 -1.84
C ALA A 18 2.74 3.15 -2.96
N LEU A 19 1.87 2.66 -3.82
CA LEU A 19 2.31 1.87 -4.95
C LEU A 19 3.24 2.70 -5.84
N GLY A 20 2.89 3.96 -6.07
CA GLY A 20 3.75 4.83 -6.86
C GLY A 20 5.13 4.97 -6.22
N TRP A 21 5.16 5.10 -4.89
CA TRP A 21 6.42 5.20 -4.17
C TRP A 21 7.23 3.90 -4.30
N ILE A 22 6.56 2.75 -4.15
CA ILE A 22 7.24 1.47 -4.29
C ILE A 22 7.88 1.36 -5.67
N LEU A 23 7.15 1.74 -6.70
CA LEU A 23 7.63 1.58 -8.06
C LEU A 23 8.65 2.63 -8.48
N SER A 24 8.87 3.63 -7.64
CA SER A 24 9.83 4.68 -7.98
C SER A 24 11.28 4.27 -7.75
N ASP A 25 11.49 3.11 -7.12
CA ASP A 25 12.84 2.60 -6.90
C ASP A 25 12.92 1.21 -7.53
N ASP A 26 13.92 1.00 -8.36
CA ASP A 26 14.00 -0.25 -9.14
C ASP A 26 14.06 -1.49 -8.26
N HIS A 27 14.85 -1.45 -7.19
CA HIS A 27 14.97 -2.61 -6.32
C HIS A 27 13.69 -2.89 -5.57
N ARG A 28 13.03 -1.84 -5.09
CA ARG A 28 11.74 -2.01 -4.42
C ARG A 28 10.72 -2.55 -5.38
N ALA A 29 10.69 -2.01 -6.59
CA ALA A 29 9.73 -2.45 -7.59
C ALA A 29 9.92 -3.92 -7.92
N GLU A 30 11.15 -4.33 -8.12
CA GLU A 30 11.44 -5.73 -8.41
C GLU A 30 10.99 -6.64 -7.29
N ARG A 31 11.26 -6.24 -6.06
CA ARG A 31 10.87 -7.05 -4.91
C ARG A 31 9.36 -7.16 -4.80
N PHE A 32 8.66 -6.03 -5.02
CA PHE A 32 7.21 -6.03 -4.97
C PHE A 32 6.63 -6.95 -6.04
N LEU A 33 7.12 -6.84 -7.26
CA LEU A 33 6.59 -7.66 -8.34
C LEU A 33 6.90 -9.13 -8.12
N ALA A 34 8.08 -9.44 -7.59
CA ALA A 34 8.44 -10.81 -7.32
C ALA A 34 7.57 -11.41 -6.21
N LEU A 35 7.27 -10.64 -5.19
CA LEU A 35 6.50 -11.15 -4.07
C LEU A 35 5.02 -11.27 -4.38
N THR A 36 4.50 -10.40 -5.24
CA THR A 36 3.07 -10.38 -5.51
C THR A 36 2.69 -11.14 -6.77
N GLY A 37 3.62 -11.33 -7.68
CA GLY A 37 3.32 -11.96 -8.96
C GLY A 37 2.66 -11.06 -9.97
N PHE A 38 2.45 -9.78 -9.65
CA PHE A 38 1.89 -8.86 -10.62
C PHE A 38 2.93 -8.48 -11.65
N SER A 39 2.49 -8.21 -12.86
CA SER A 39 3.34 -7.58 -13.87
C SER A 39 3.04 -6.09 -13.88
N PRO A 40 3.91 -5.28 -14.49
CA PRO A 40 3.60 -3.85 -14.62
C PRO A 40 2.28 -3.59 -15.35
N ASP A 41 1.96 -4.43 -16.35
CA ASP A 41 0.70 -4.26 -17.05
C ASP A 41 -0.48 -4.59 -16.16
N ASP A 42 -0.35 -5.62 -15.32
CA ASP A 42 -1.38 -5.95 -14.35
C ASP A 42 -1.66 -4.77 -13.45
N LEU A 43 -0.62 -4.13 -12.95
CA LEU A 43 -0.79 -3.01 -12.04
C LEU A 43 -1.50 -1.85 -12.72
N ARG A 44 -1.13 -1.60 -13.98
CA ARG A 44 -1.74 -0.53 -14.72
C ARG A 44 -3.23 -0.79 -14.94
N ALA A 45 -3.56 -2.02 -15.28
CA ALA A 45 -4.93 -2.38 -15.59
C ALA A 45 -5.80 -2.49 -14.35
N ARG A 46 -5.20 -2.81 -13.21
CA ARG A 46 -5.97 -3.14 -12.01
C ARG A 46 -5.71 -2.19 -10.86
N LEU A 47 -5.27 -0.99 -11.16
CA LEU A 47 -4.85 -0.05 -10.15
C LEU A 47 -5.93 0.24 -9.12
N ALA A 48 -7.19 0.22 -9.52
CA ALA A 48 -8.29 0.51 -8.63
C ALA A 48 -8.83 -0.70 -7.89
N GLU A 49 -8.26 -1.88 -8.12
CA GLU A 49 -8.81 -3.08 -7.52
C GLU A 49 -8.29 -3.30 -6.11
N ALA A 50 -9.15 -3.81 -5.27
CA ALA A 50 -8.80 -4.06 -3.87
C ALA A 50 -7.64 -5.03 -3.75
N GLY A 51 -7.53 -5.98 -4.66
CA GLY A 51 -6.43 -6.94 -4.59
C GLY A 51 -5.06 -6.29 -4.72
N VAL A 52 -4.95 -5.28 -5.55
CA VAL A 52 -3.68 -4.55 -5.68
C VAL A 52 -3.42 -3.77 -4.39
N HIS A 53 -4.44 -3.12 -3.84
CA HIS A 53 -4.26 -2.34 -2.62
C HIS A 53 -3.87 -3.22 -1.44
N ASP A 54 -4.47 -4.40 -1.35
CA ASP A 54 -4.12 -5.33 -0.29
C ASP A 54 -2.67 -5.79 -0.43
N ALA A 55 -2.24 -6.05 -1.67
CA ALA A 55 -0.86 -6.47 -1.91
C ALA A 55 0.12 -5.39 -1.49
N VAL A 56 -0.21 -4.12 -1.73
CA VAL A 56 0.63 -3.00 -1.32
C VAL A 56 0.76 -2.99 0.20
N ARG A 57 -0.36 -3.12 0.89
CA ARG A 57 -0.35 -3.09 2.35
C ARG A 57 0.45 -4.24 2.93
N MET A 58 0.28 -5.42 2.38
CA MET A 58 1.01 -6.58 2.86
C MET A 58 2.50 -6.47 2.60
N PHE A 59 2.87 -5.90 1.47
CA PHE A 59 4.27 -5.68 1.15
C PHE A 59 4.92 -4.74 2.19
N LEU A 60 4.23 -3.67 2.52
CA LEU A 60 4.77 -2.71 3.49
C LEU A 60 4.75 -3.27 4.91
N GLU A 61 3.72 -4.03 5.23
CA GLU A 61 3.67 -4.65 6.56
C GLU A 61 4.84 -5.59 6.77
N GLY A 62 5.28 -6.24 5.72
CA GLY A 62 6.36 -7.19 5.80
C GLY A 62 7.74 -6.57 5.90
N HIS A 63 7.85 -5.25 5.74
CA HIS A 63 9.17 -4.60 5.80
C HIS A 63 9.03 -3.22 6.40
N GLN A 64 9.21 -3.14 7.69
CA GLN A 64 8.93 -1.93 8.43
C GLN A 64 9.72 -0.69 7.98
N PRO A 65 11.00 -0.80 7.63
CA PRO A 65 11.69 0.39 7.12
C PRO A 65 11.03 0.98 5.89
N ASP A 66 10.53 0.14 4.99
CA ASP A 66 9.82 0.64 3.82
C ASP A 66 8.49 1.27 4.21
N LEU A 67 7.80 0.68 5.16
CA LEU A 67 6.52 1.23 5.62
C LEU A 67 6.72 2.66 6.14
N LEU A 68 7.72 2.85 7.00
CA LEU A 68 7.93 4.15 7.60
C LEU A 68 8.42 5.17 6.57
N ALA A 69 9.30 4.75 5.68
CA ALA A 69 9.81 5.65 4.65
C ALA A 69 8.71 6.02 3.67
N CYS A 70 7.85 5.08 3.33
CA CYS A 70 6.75 5.34 2.43
C CYS A 70 5.76 6.33 3.05
N ALA A 71 5.39 6.08 4.31
CA ALA A 71 4.44 6.94 4.99
C ALA A 71 4.95 8.38 5.04
N GLU A 72 6.23 8.53 5.32
CA GLU A 72 6.83 9.84 5.36
C GLU A 72 6.84 10.49 3.98
N ALA A 73 7.19 9.72 2.97
CA ALA A 73 7.31 10.24 1.61
C ALA A 73 5.98 10.71 1.04
N ILE A 74 4.90 9.99 1.35
CA ILE A 74 3.60 10.37 0.82
C ILE A 74 2.76 11.16 1.80
N GLY A 75 3.28 11.40 3.01
CA GLY A 75 2.63 12.31 3.94
C GLY A 75 1.44 11.73 4.68
N VAL A 76 1.47 10.46 5.02
CA VAL A 76 0.37 9.84 5.76
C VAL A 76 0.89 9.13 6.99
N SER A 77 -0.02 8.79 7.89
CA SER A 77 0.32 7.99 9.04
C SER A 77 0.62 6.56 8.58
N PRO A 78 1.64 5.92 9.15
CA PRO A 78 1.92 4.52 8.77
C PRO A 78 0.72 3.59 8.95
N THR A 79 -0.13 3.86 9.94
CA THR A 79 -1.31 3.05 10.17
C THR A 79 -2.21 2.99 8.94
N LEU A 80 -2.25 4.06 8.17
CA LEU A 80 -3.09 4.11 7.00
C LEU A 80 -2.62 3.15 5.91
N LEU A 81 -1.38 2.73 5.98
CA LEU A 81 -0.80 1.83 4.98
C LEU A 81 -0.75 0.39 5.44
N LEU A 82 -1.32 0.08 6.58
CA LEU A 82 -1.32 -1.29 7.07
C LEU A 82 -2.65 -1.95 6.80
N PRO A 83 -2.67 -3.28 6.69
CA PRO A 83 -3.94 -3.99 6.56
C PRO A 83 -4.79 -3.77 7.80
N PRO A 84 -6.11 -3.88 7.69
CA PRO A 84 -6.94 -3.78 8.86
C PRO A 84 -6.64 -4.92 9.83
N PRO A 85 -6.89 -4.71 11.11
CA PRO A 85 -6.64 -5.79 12.08
C PRO A 85 -7.48 -7.00 11.76
N ARG A 86 -6.87 -8.20 11.93
CA ARG A 86 -7.64 -9.36 11.72
C ARG A 86 -8.34 -9.67 12.95
N GLU A 87 -9.62 -9.97 12.86
CA GLU A 87 -10.32 -10.37 13.97
C GLU A 87 -10.30 -11.78 14.02
N ASN A 88 -9.55 -12.36 14.81
CA ASN A 88 -9.43 -13.74 14.80
C ASN A 88 -9.89 -14.26 16.06
N TRP A 89 -11.06 -14.62 16.12
CA TRP A 89 -11.61 -15.08 17.29
C TRP A 89 -11.45 -16.45 17.49
N ALA A 90 -11.00 -17.06 16.91
CA ALA A 90 -10.81 -18.46 17.08
C ALA A 90 -11.52 -19.05 18.01
#